data_bb77beb2239656aeddc39946b23cb729
#
_entry.id   bb77beb2239656aeddc39946b23cb729
#
_cell.length_a   1.000
_cell.length_b   1.000
_cell.length_c   1.000
_cell.angle_alpha   90.00
_cell.angle_beta   90.00
_cell.angle_gamma   90.00
#
_symmetry.space_group_name_H-M   'P 1'
#
loop_
_entity.id
_entity.type
_entity.pdbx_description
1 polymer ?
#
loop_
_entity_poly.entity_id
_entity_poly.type
_entity_poly.pdbx_seq_one_letter_code
_entity_poly.pdbx_strand_id
1 'polypeptide(L)'
;IMIGGGIMAENYNGMAVGIFELDSLAACFVALDAASKAANVKIQNVERNRLGAGACVKMRGSVSDVTAAMDAALKVAEPLTKIFSHTIIASPAHDTEPAMYMTAGK
;
A
#
# COMPACT_ATOMS: atom_id res chain seq x y z
N ILE A 1 -5.92 9.77 2.08
CA ILE A 1 -6.53 8.97 1.44
C ILE A 1 -7.48 9.51 0.56
N MET A 2 -7.75 9.11 -0.25
CA MET A 2 -8.40 9.61 -1.07
C MET A 2 -9.50 9.29 -1.13
N ILE A 3 -10.02 9.57 -1.19
CA ILE A 3 -10.99 9.41 -1.17
C ILE A 3 -11.75 9.78 -2.18
N GLY A 4 -12.49 9.60 -2.32
CA GLY A 4 -13.27 10.14 -3.10
C GLY A 4 -12.89 10.23 -4.38
N GLY A 5 -13.25 9.60 -4.92
CA GLY A 5 -12.85 9.66 -5.99
C GLY A 5 -12.79 10.84 -6.69
N GLY A 6 -12.82 11.33 -7.06
CA GLY A 6 -12.78 12.36 -7.76
C GLY A 6 -11.76 13.26 -7.61
N ILE A 7 -11.30 13.15 -6.67
CA ILE A 7 -10.43 14.07 -6.44
C ILE A 7 -9.29 13.87 -7.06
N MET A 8 -8.72 14.58 -7.41
CA MET A 8 -7.62 14.55 -7.99
C MET A 8 -6.79 13.66 -7.71
N ALA A 9 -6.78 12.67 -8.10
CA ALA A 9 -5.87 11.67 -7.93
C ALA A 9 -4.52 12.09 -8.33
N GLU A 10 -3.57 11.72 -7.56
CA GLU A 10 -2.21 11.97 -7.96
C GLU A 10 -1.82 11.03 -9.06
N ASN A 11 -0.89 11.44 -9.87
CA ASN A 11 -0.35 10.58 -10.90
C ASN A 11 0.88 9.89 -10.36
N TYR A 12 0.80 8.57 -10.20
CA TYR A 12 1.91 7.78 -9.67
C TYR A 12 2.69 7.04 -10.77
N ASN A 13 2.41 7.34 -12.02
CA ASN A 13 3.07 6.61 -13.10
C ASN A 13 4.59 6.72 -13.00
N GLY A 14 5.24 5.60 -13.17
CA GLY A 14 6.71 5.58 -13.10
C GLY A 14 7.27 5.33 -11.71
N MET A 15 6.45 5.43 -10.69
CA MET A 15 6.91 5.16 -9.33
C MET A 15 6.79 3.69 -9.03
N ALA A 16 7.70 3.18 -8.23
CA ALA A 16 7.57 1.82 -7.70
C ALA A 16 6.32 1.73 -6.85
N VAL A 17 5.77 0.54 -6.72
CA VAL A 17 4.63 0.30 -5.85
C VAL A 17 4.97 -0.81 -4.87
N GLY A 18 4.66 -0.60 -3.61
CA GLY A 18 4.71 -1.64 -2.59
C GLY A 18 3.29 -1.96 -2.17
N ILE A 19 2.97 -3.23 -2.15
CA ILE A 19 1.62 -3.69 -1.82
C ILE A 19 1.74 -4.69 -0.69
N PHE A 20 0.98 -4.52 0.38
CA PHE A 20 0.92 -5.55 1.40
C PHE A 20 -0.52 -5.76 1.84
N GLU A 21 -0.82 -6.99 2.23
CA GLU A 21 -2.14 -7.37 2.64
C GLU A 21 -2.05 -8.05 3.98
N LEU A 22 -2.80 -7.55 4.96
CA LEU A 22 -2.78 -8.04 6.33
C LEU A 22 -4.19 -8.47 6.75
N ASP A 23 -4.26 -9.30 7.79
CA ASP A 23 -5.52 -9.85 8.28
C ASP A 23 -6.16 -8.95 9.34
N SER A 24 -5.83 -7.70 9.41
CA SER A 24 -6.40 -6.77 10.39
C SER A 24 -6.32 -5.36 9.84
N LEU A 25 -7.46 -4.68 9.75
CA LEU A 25 -7.48 -3.31 9.31
C LEU A 25 -6.71 -2.41 10.28
N ALA A 26 -6.86 -2.63 11.58
CA ALA A 26 -6.12 -1.84 12.56
C ALA A 26 -4.62 -2.02 12.40
N ALA A 27 -4.16 -3.24 12.18
CA ALA A 27 -2.74 -3.49 11.96
C ALA A 27 -2.26 -2.84 10.67
N CYS A 28 -3.10 -2.73 9.65
CA CYS A 28 -2.75 -2.02 8.42
C CYS A 28 -2.43 -0.56 8.71
N PHE A 29 -3.18 0.10 9.58
CA PHE A 29 -2.90 1.50 9.89
C PHE A 29 -1.62 1.64 10.72
N VAL A 30 -1.34 0.71 11.63
CA VAL A 30 -0.07 0.72 12.36
C VAL A 30 1.10 0.51 11.39
N ALA A 31 0.95 -0.41 10.45
CA ALA A 31 1.98 -0.71 9.47
C ALA A 31 2.23 0.46 8.52
N LEU A 32 1.17 1.08 8.03
CA LEU A 32 1.36 2.17 7.11
C LEU A 32 1.92 3.43 7.80
N ASP A 33 1.60 3.62 9.07
CA ASP A 33 2.21 4.70 9.83
C ASP A 33 3.72 4.49 9.95
N ALA A 34 4.13 3.26 10.27
CA ALA A 34 5.55 2.92 10.34
C ALA A 34 6.24 3.10 8.98
N ALA A 35 5.56 2.70 7.90
CA ALA A 35 6.08 2.87 6.55
C ALA A 35 6.31 4.34 6.22
N SER A 36 5.33 5.18 6.53
CA SER A 36 5.40 6.60 6.23
C SER A 36 6.45 7.33 7.05
N LYS A 37 6.75 6.82 8.25
CA LYS A 37 7.80 7.39 9.08
C LYS A 37 9.19 6.94 8.66
N ALA A 38 9.29 5.80 7.99
CA ALA A 38 10.58 5.22 7.62
C ALA A 38 11.13 5.76 6.30
N ALA A 39 10.28 6.18 5.39
CA ALA A 39 10.73 6.58 4.05
C ALA A 39 9.72 7.52 3.40
N ASN A 40 10.12 8.12 2.28
CA ASN A 40 9.27 9.07 1.58
C ASN A 40 8.37 8.33 0.61
N VAL A 41 7.28 7.79 1.14
CA VAL A 41 6.29 7.09 0.32
C VAL A 41 4.94 7.79 0.41
N LYS A 42 4.14 7.63 -0.63
CA LYS A 42 2.77 8.13 -0.66
C LYS A 42 1.84 6.94 -0.57
N ILE A 43 0.78 7.06 0.20
CA ILE A 43 -0.20 5.98 0.31
C ILE A 43 -1.23 6.18 -0.79
N GLN A 44 -1.25 5.26 -1.74
CA GLN A 44 -2.18 5.35 -2.85
C GLN A 44 -3.59 5.00 -2.41
N ASN A 45 -3.75 3.90 -1.69
CA ASN A 45 -5.04 3.56 -1.10
C ASN A 45 -4.90 2.47 -0.06
N VAL A 46 -5.96 2.33 0.73
CA VAL A 46 -6.16 1.22 1.65
C VAL A 46 -7.52 0.64 1.28
N GLU A 47 -7.53 -0.64 0.88
CA GLU A 47 -8.74 -1.24 0.40
C GLU A 47 -9.08 -2.42 1.29
N ARG A 48 -10.30 -2.47 1.80
CA ARG A 48 -10.68 -3.55 2.70
C ARG A 48 -10.76 -4.87 1.97
N ASN A 49 -10.33 -5.94 2.66
CA ASN A 49 -10.44 -7.27 2.13
C ASN A 49 -11.86 -7.76 2.37
N ARG A 50 -12.57 -8.12 1.34
CA ARG A 50 -13.95 -8.51 1.48
C ARG A 50 -14.16 -9.88 2.09
N LEU A 51 -13.09 -10.68 2.14
CA LEU A 51 -13.21 -12.04 2.65
C LEU A 51 -12.81 -12.15 4.11
N GLY A 52 -12.47 -11.06 4.75
CA GLY A 52 -12.04 -11.11 6.14
C GLY A 52 -11.97 -9.72 6.75
N ALA A 53 -11.25 -9.61 7.84
CA ALA A 53 -11.13 -8.37 8.59
C ALA A 53 -9.98 -7.51 8.14
N GLY A 54 -9.28 -7.90 7.10
CA GLY A 54 -8.05 -7.25 6.70
C GLY A 54 -8.19 -6.22 5.62
N ALA A 55 -7.06 -5.77 5.15
CA ALA A 55 -6.98 -4.77 4.10
C ALA A 55 -5.69 -4.91 3.29
N CYS A 56 -5.72 -4.31 2.13
CA CYS A 56 -4.60 -4.23 1.21
C CYS A 56 -4.17 -2.78 1.14
N VAL A 57 -2.88 -2.53 1.28
CA VAL A 57 -2.31 -1.18 1.24
C VAL A 57 -1.39 -1.07 0.03
N LYS A 58 -1.51 0.02 -0.72
CA LYS A 58 -0.62 0.31 -1.84
C LYS A 58 0.14 1.60 -1.55
N MET A 59 1.48 1.53 -1.63
CA MET A 59 2.39 2.65 -1.39
C MET A 59 3.18 2.94 -2.64
N ARG A 60 3.46 4.19 -2.91
CA ARG A 60 4.22 4.60 -4.10
C ARG A 60 5.44 5.43 -3.71
N GLY A 61 6.51 5.30 -4.48
CA GLY A 61 7.72 6.07 -4.26
C GLY A 61 8.86 5.52 -5.10
N SER A 62 10.09 5.90 -4.77
CA SER A 62 11.25 5.29 -5.39
C SER A 62 11.37 3.86 -4.92
N VAL A 63 12.11 3.04 -5.65
CA VAL A 63 12.31 1.64 -5.24
C VAL A 63 12.93 1.57 -3.85
N SER A 64 13.92 2.39 -3.57
CA SER A 64 14.58 2.35 -2.26
C SER A 64 13.64 2.81 -1.14
N ASP A 65 12.82 3.83 -1.38
CA ASP A 65 11.87 4.30 -0.38
C ASP A 65 10.79 3.25 -0.13
N VAL A 66 10.27 2.63 -1.19
CA VAL A 66 9.23 1.62 -1.04
C VAL A 66 9.79 0.39 -0.32
N THR A 67 11.03 0.02 -0.59
CA THR A 67 11.67 -1.11 0.07
C THR A 67 11.84 -0.83 1.57
N ALA A 68 12.35 0.34 1.93
CA ALA A 68 12.52 0.70 3.34
C ALA A 68 11.17 0.80 4.05
N ALA A 69 10.17 1.36 3.38
CA ALA A 69 8.84 1.47 3.95
C ALA A 69 8.21 0.09 4.18
N MET A 70 8.38 -0.82 3.20
CA MET A 70 7.86 -2.19 3.33
C MET A 70 8.49 -2.92 4.51
N ASP A 71 9.82 -2.81 4.65
CA ASP A 71 10.51 -3.46 5.76
C ASP A 71 9.98 -2.95 7.10
N ALA A 72 9.78 -1.66 7.24
CA ALA A 72 9.26 -1.08 8.47
C ALA A 72 7.82 -1.52 8.74
N ALA A 73 7.00 -1.55 7.69
CA ALA A 73 5.60 -1.95 7.81
C ALA A 73 5.49 -3.39 8.29
N LEU A 74 6.21 -4.30 7.64
CA LEU A 74 6.13 -5.71 7.96
C LEU A 74 6.69 -6.02 9.35
N LYS A 75 7.72 -5.29 9.74
CA LYS A 75 8.33 -5.51 11.05
C LYS A 75 7.36 -5.21 12.18
N VAL A 76 6.57 -4.14 12.08
CA VAL A 76 5.61 -3.82 13.13
C VAL A 76 4.34 -4.66 12.99
N ALA A 77 4.01 -5.12 11.80
CA ALA A 77 2.80 -5.92 11.58
C ALA A 77 2.95 -7.36 12.07
N GLU A 78 4.14 -7.92 11.94
CA GLU A 78 4.35 -9.34 12.23
C GLU A 78 3.84 -9.77 13.61
N PRO A 79 4.15 -9.06 14.70
CA PRO A 79 3.63 -9.48 15.99
C PRO A 79 2.15 -9.16 16.21
N LEU A 80 1.52 -8.40 15.32
CA LEU A 80 0.15 -7.96 15.51
C LEU A 80 -0.88 -8.78 14.74
N THR A 81 -0.49 -9.34 13.61
CA THR A 81 -1.46 -9.95 12.72
C THR A 81 -0.77 -10.88 11.73
N LYS A 82 -1.58 -11.64 11.01
CA LYS A 82 -1.06 -12.47 9.95
C LYS A 82 -0.82 -11.61 8.72
N ILE A 83 0.33 -11.78 8.09
CA ILE A 83 0.66 -11.11 6.86
C ILE A 83 0.28 -12.08 5.73
N PHE A 84 -0.72 -11.70 4.93
CA PHE A 84 -1.17 -12.59 3.86
C PHE A 84 -0.21 -12.55 2.67
N SER A 85 0.22 -11.38 2.28
CA SER A 85 1.14 -11.26 1.16
C SER A 85 1.75 -9.88 1.11
N HIS A 86 2.85 -9.75 0.41
CA HIS A 86 3.45 -8.44 0.14
C HIS A 86 4.33 -8.56 -1.10
N THR A 87 4.47 -7.45 -1.80
CA THR A 87 5.33 -7.42 -2.98
C THR A 87 5.74 -5.99 -3.31
N ILE A 88 6.78 -5.88 -4.10
CA ILE A 88 7.22 -4.58 -4.63
C ILE A 88 7.37 -4.75 -6.13
N ILE A 89 6.78 -3.84 -6.89
CA ILE A 89 6.95 -3.79 -8.33
C ILE A 89 7.72 -2.52 -8.63
N ALA A 90 8.94 -2.67 -9.13
CA ALA A 90 9.83 -1.52 -9.30
C ALA A 90 9.33 -0.54 -10.36
N SER A 91 8.77 -1.05 -11.43
CA SER A 91 8.29 -0.20 -12.51
C SER A 91 7.05 -0.84 -13.11
N PRO A 92 5.88 -0.57 -12.56
CA PRO A 92 4.66 -1.20 -13.06
C PRO A 92 4.46 -0.91 -14.54
N ALA A 93 4.02 -1.92 -15.28
CA ALA A 93 3.74 -1.75 -16.70
C ALA A 93 2.61 -0.75 -16.88
N HIS A 94 2.61 -0.12 -18.05
CA HIS A 94 1.62 0.90 -18.37
C HIS A 94 0.18 0.40 -18.15
N ASP A 95 -0.09 -0.85 -18.54
CA ASP A 95 -1.44 -1.39 -18.42
C ASP A 95 -1.78 -1.83 -16.99
N THR A 96 -0.78 -2.00 -16.12
CA THR A 96 -1.01 -2.35 -14.72
C THR A 96 -1.49 -1.15 -13.92
N GLU A 97 -1.04 0.04 -14.28
CA GLU A 97 -1.39 1.25 -13.53
C GLU A 97 -2.90 1.47 -13.40
N PRO A 98 -3.67 1.47 -14.50
CA PRO A 98 -5.11 1.68 -14.35
C PRO A 98 -5.80 0.60 -13.53
N ALA A 99 -5.29 -0.64 -13.61
CA ALA A 99 -5.87 -1.73 -12.83
C ALA A 99 -5.73 -1.49 -11.33
N MET A 100 -4.60 -0.94 -10.91
CA MET A 100 -4.39 -0.63 -9.49
C MET A 100 -5.29 0.50 -9.01
N TYR A 101 -5.60 1.47 -9.88
CA TYR A 101 -6.51 2.54 -9.51
C TYR A 101 -7.96 2.07 -9.47
N MET A 102 -8.31 1.09 -10.27
CA MET A 102 -9.68 0.62 -10.34
C MET A 102 -10.20 0.02 -9.05
N THR A 103 -9.31 -0.41 -8.16
CA THR A 103 -9.74 -0.97 -6.88
C THR A 103 -9.91 0.09 -5.80
N ALA A 104 -9.46 1.31 -6.06
CA ALA A 104 -9.53 2.35 -5.05
C ALA A 104 -10.98 2.71 -4.76
N GLY A 105 -11.32 2.84 -3.50
CA GLY A 105 -12.68 3.23 -3.12
C GLY A 105 -13.68 2.10 -3.04
N LYS A 106 -13.28 0.89 -3.28
CA LYS A 106 -14.23 -0.22 -3.21
C LYS A 106 -14.50 -0.71 -1.80
#